data_79891092b67a22438bc2183b1adc35c4
#
_entry.id   79891092b67a22438bc2183b1adc35c4
#
_cell.length_a   1.000
_cell.length_b   1.000
_cell.length_c   1.000
_cell.angle_alpha   90.00
_cell.angle_beta   90.00
_cell.angle_gamma   90.00
#
_symmetry.space_group_name_H-M   'P 1'
#
loop_
_entity.id
_entity.type
_entity.pdbx_description
1 polymer ?
#
loop_
_entity_poly.entity_id
_entity_poly.type
_entity_poly.pdbx_seq_one_letter_code
_entity_poly.pdbx_strand_id
1 'polypeptide(L)'
;MLILMQSDHTKKQLSDVLARVRKLKLKPHVIPGKQSVAVGITGNSTALDPAIFDSLPGVREAVRVSRPYKLAGRDFKHGDTVVPVGRFKIGGPELIVIAGPCAVETEEQMLRIAHAVKKAGAQMLRGGAFKPRTSPYAFQGLGKKGLQLLAKAKKETGLPIVTEVLDQRTLGDVADFADVLQVGARNMQNFALLKELGQLRKPVMLKRGLSATLDEWLMSAEYLLSEGNDKIFLCERGVRTFSDHARNTLDLNVVPAVKELSHLPIIVDPSHATGVRARVAPMSRAAVAAGAHGLMIEVHDRPDQALCDGPQALHPDDFAALMRDVAAIGAALGRGLAHE
;
A
#
# COMPACT_ATOMS: atom_id res chain seq x y z
N MET A 1 -23.57 0.83 -12.86
CA MET A 1 -23.49 -0.28 -13.85
C MET A 1 -24.25 0.12 -15.10
N LEU A 2 -23.75 -0.21 -16.27
CA LEU A 2 -24.39 -0.05 -17.56
C LEU A 2 -24.61 -1.42 -18.19
N ILE A 3 -25.84 -1.78 -18.54
CA ILE A 3 -26.17 -3.03 -19.25
C ILE A 3 -26.35 -2.65 -20.71
N LEU A 4 -25.58 -3.24 -21.60
CA LEU A 4 -25.67 -3.07 -23.04
C LEU A 4 -26.52 -4.17 -23.64
N MET A 5 -27.61 -3.80 -24.30
CA MET A 5 -28.47 -4.76 -24.99
C MET A 5 -27.87 -5.15 -26.34
N GLN A 6 -28.19 -6.37 -26.83
CA GLN A 6 -27.90 -6.76 -28.21
C GLN A 6 -28.68 -5.88 -29.18
N SER A 7 -28.16 -5.68 -30.40
CA SER A 7 -28.82 -4.81 -31.40
C SER A 7 -30.18 -5.34 -31.85
N ASP A 8 -30.38 -6.66 -31.77
CA ASP A 8 -31.59 -7.39 -32.14
C ASP A 8 -32.47 -7.78 -30.96
N HIS A 9 -32.22 -7.23 -29.76
CA HIS A 9 -33.01 -7.54 -28.58
C HIS A 9 -34.51 -7.20 -28.77
N THR A 10 -35.35 -8.06 -28.22
CA THR A 10 -36.81 -7.85 -28.24
C THR A 10 -37.26 -6.93 -27.09
N LYS A 11 -38.46 -6.32 -27.26
CA LYS A 11 -39.10 -5.53 -26.20
C LYS A 11 -39.27 -6.33 -24.90
N LYS A 12 -39.54 -7.65 -25.02
CA LYS A 12 -39.70 -8.54 -23.87
C LYS A 12 -38.37 -8.69 -23.12
N GLN A 13 -37.28 -8.95 -23.82
CA GLN A 13 -35.94 -9.09 -23.20
C GLN A 13 -35.51 -7.80 -22.47
N LEU A 14 -35.76 -6.61 -23.05
CA LEU A 14 -35.52 -5.35 -22.36
C LEU A 14 -36.39 -5.25 -21.10
N SER A 15 -37.68 -5.60 -21.20
CA SER A 15 -38.60 -5.59 -20.04
C SER A 15 -38.13 -6.50 -18.91
N ASP A 16 -37.64 -7.70 -19.26
CA ASP A 16 -37.11 -8.68 -18.29
C ASP A 16 -35.87 -8.15 -17.58
N VAL A 17 -34.95 -7.49 -18.28
CA VAL A 17 -33.78 -6.81 -17.69
C VAL A 17 -34.23 -5.70 -16.73
N LEU A 18 -35.19 -4.85 -17.13
CA LEU A 18 -35.72 -3.79 -16.27
C LEU A 18 -36.40 -4.35 -15.01
N ALA A 19 -37.15 -5.44 -15.16
CA ALA A 19 -37.78 -6.15 -14.03
C ALA A 19 -36.71 -6.73 -13.07
N ARG A 20 -35.63 -7.31 -13.60
CA ARG A 20 -34.52 -7.83 -12.80
C ARG A 20 -33.86 -6.72 -11.99
N VAL A 21 -33.60 -5.55 -12.57
CA VAL A 21 -33.04 -4.38 -11.86
C VAL A 21 -33.95 -3.94 -10.73
N ARG A 22 -35.28 -3.82 -10.99
CA ARG A 22 -36.26 -3.42 -9.96
C ARG A 22 -36.38 -4.45 -8.84
N LYS A 23 -36.31 -5.76 -9.14
CA LYS A 23 -36.29 -6.84 -8.13
C LYS A 23 -35.13 -6.72 -7.14
N LEU A 24 -34.02 -6.14 -7.59
CA LEU A 24 -32.85 -5.83 -6.76
C LEU A 24 -33.01 -4.49 -5.99
N LYS A 25 -34.22 -3.88 -5.98
CA LYS A 25 -34.53 -2.58 -5.37
C LYS A 25 -33.69 -1.42 -5.95
N LEU A 26 -33.28 -1.53 -7.22
CA LEU A 26 -32.49 -0.53 -7.94
C LEU A 26 -33.35 0.19 -8.98
N LYS A 27 -32.86 1.36 -9.45
CA LYS A 27 -33.56 2.18 -10.44
C LYS A 27 -32.91 1.99 -11.82
N PRO A 28 -33.64 1.42 -12.82
CA PRO A 28 -33.15 1.33 -14.20
C PRO A 28 -33.45 2.63 -14.95
N HIS A 29 -32.49 3.04 -15.80
CA HIS A 29 -32.60 4.18 -16.73
C HIS A 29 -32.32 3.68 -18.13
N VAL A 30 -33.33 3.67 -19.00
CA VAL A 30 -33.17 3.27 -20.40
C VAL A 30 -32.52 4.41 -21.19
N ILE A 31 -31.40 4.13 -21.83
CA ILE A 31 -30.63 5.08 -22.65
C ILE A 31 -30.70 4.58 -24.10
N PRO A 32 -31.52 5.19 -24.95
CA PRO A 32 -31.59 4.81 -26.34
C PRO A 32 -30.33 5.25 -27.10
N GLY A 33 -29.71 4.32 -27.80
CA GLY A 33 -28.56 4.57 -28.67
C GLY A 33 -28.90 4.31 -30.13
N LYS A 34 -28.09 4.84 -31.06
CA LYS A 34 -28.29 4.66 -32.52
C LYS A 34 -28.24 3.20 -32.98
N GLN A 35 -27.45 2.34 -32.32
CA GLN A 35 -27.23 0.95 -32.72
C GLN A 35 -27.70 -0.08 -31.66
N SER A 36 -27.81 0.33 -30.41
CA SER A 36 -28.25 -0.53 -29.30
C SER A 36 -28.81 0.30 -28.17
N VAL A 37 -29.65 -0.34 -27.32
CA VAL A 37 -30.14 0.26 -26.08
C VAL A 37 -29.21 -0.08 -24.95
N ALA A 38 -28.96 0.89 -24.07
CA ALA A 38 -28.28 0.65 -22.80
C ALA A 38 -29.23 0.88 -21.63
N VAL A 39 -29.02 0.17 -20.52
CA VAL A 39 -29.76 0.36 -19.28
C VAL A 39 -28.77 0.76 -18.18
N GLY A 40 -28.82 2.04 -17.78
CA GLY A 40 -28.09 2.54 -16.62
C GLY A 40 -28.77 2.09 -15.33
N ILE A 41 -27.97 1.73 -14.31
CA ILE A 41 -28.49 1.35 -13.00
C ILE A 41 -28.00 2.35 -11.95
N THR A 42 -28.94 2.88 -11.16
CA THR A 42 -28.64 3.75 -10.01
C THR A 42 -29.33 3.24 -8.73
N GLY A 43 -28.89 3.78 -7.57
CA GLY A 43 -29.44 3.39 -6.26
C GLY A 43 -28.68 2.23 -5.59
N ASN A 44 -27.61 1.73 -6.18
CA ASN A 44 -26.75 0.73 -5.56
C ASN A 44 -25.80 1.37 -4.53
N SER A 45 -25.76 0.80 -3.34
CA SER A 45 -24.82 1.20 -2.27
C SER A 45 -23.45 0.53 -2.41
N THR A 46 -23.38 -0.59 -3.13
CA THR A 46 -22.18 -1.38 -3.39
C THR A 46 -22.02 -1.65 -4.89
N ALA A 47 -20.83 -2.06 -5.30
CA ALA A 47 -20.59 -2.50 -6.67
C ALA A 47 -21.43 -3.74 -6.98
N LEU A 48 -22.17 -3.72 -8.11
CA LEU A 48 -22.94 -4.85 -8.58
C LEU A 48 -22.05 -5.80 -9.37
N ASP A 49 -22.28 -7.10 -9.24
CA ASP A 49 -21.61 -8.09 -10.07
C ASP A 49 -22.23 -8.09 -11.48
N PRO A 50 -21.47 -7.88 -12.55
CA PRO A 50 -21.96 -7.98 -13.94
C PRO A 50 -22.61 -9.31 -14.27
N ALA A 51 -22.14 -10.42 -13.70
CA ALA A 51 -22.66 -11.76 -13.93
C ALA A 51 -24.17 -11.88 -13.62
N ILE A 52 -24.71 -11.01 -12.78
CA ILE A 52 -26.17 -10.96 -12.47
C ILE A 52 -27.00 -10.66 -13.73
N PHE A 53 -26.42 -9.96 -14.70
CA PHE A 53 -27.09 -9.47 -15.90
C PHE A 53 -26.57 -10.09 -17.20
N ASP A 54 -25.27 -10.48 -17.26
CA ASP A 54 -24.64 -11.04 -18.46
C ASP A 54 -25.32 -12.32 -18.94
N SER A 55 -25.92 -13.10 -18.01
CA SER A 55 -26.65 -14.33 -18.34
C SER A 55 -28.08 -14.11 -18.84
N LEU A 56 -28.57 -12.86 -18.85
CA LEU A 56 -29.94 -12.59 -19.29
C LEU A 56 -30.07 -12.55 -20.81
N PRO A 57 -31.10 -13.17 -21.39
CA PRO A 57 -31.33 -13.14 -22.85
C PRO A 57 -31.44 -11.70 -23.37
N GLY A 58 -30.75 -11.42 -24.48
CA GLY A 58 -30.76 -10.10 -25.12
C GLY A 58 -29.77 -9.10 -24.51
N VAL A 59 -29.03 -9.46 -23.45
CA VAL A 59 -27.89 -8.70 -22.94
C VAL A 59 -26.67 -9.05 -23.76
N ARG A 60 -25.95 -8.04 -24.23
CA ARG A 60 -24.64 -8.17 -24.89
C ARG A 60 -23.54 -8.22 -23.84
N GLU A 61 -23.59 -7.31 -22.86
CA GLU A 61 -22.57 -7.12 -21.87
C GLU A 61 -23.09 -6.22 -20.72
N ALA A 62 -22.71 -6.52 -19.48
CA ALA A 62 -22.90 -5.62 -18.36
C ALA A 62 -21.56 -5.04 -17.90
N VAL A 63 -21.42 -3.70 -18.00
CA VAL A 63 -20.17 -2.99 -17.70
C VAL A 63 -20.28 -2.26 -16.37
N ARG A 64 -19.30 -2.42 -15.50
CA ARG A 64 -19.19 -1.59 -14.31
C ARG A 64 -18.81 -0.17 -14.71
N VAL A 65 -19.64 0.79 -14.38
CA VAL A 65 -19.37 2.23 -14.57
C VAL A 65 -18.80 2.85 -13.30
N SER A 66 -19.01 2.20 -12.14
CA SER A 66 -18.45 2.59 -10.84
C SER A 66 -17.33 1.63 -10.43
N ARG A 67 -16.31 2.17 -9.80
CA ARG A 67 -15.20 1.39 -9.25
C ARG A 67 -15.68 0.47 -8.12
N PRO A 68 -15.00 -0.65 -7.85
CA PRO A 68 -15.40 -1.58 -6.80
C PRO A 68 -15.19 -0.99 -5.38
N TYR A 69 -14.29 -0.01 -5.20
CA TYR A 69 -14.04 0.74 -3.96
C TYR A 69 -14.72 2.10 -4.00
N LYS A 70 -15.04 2.65 -2.82
CA LYS A 70 -15.68 3.97 -2.66
C LYS A 70 -14.86 4.89 -1.78
N LEU A 71 -14.66 4.50 -0.51
CA LEU A 71 -13.97 5.31 0.49
C LEU A 71 -12.52 5.59 0.11
N ALA A 72 -11.85 4.65 -0.57
CA ALA A 72 -10.49 4.81 -1.06
C ALA A 72 -10.39 5.66 -2.34
N GLY A 73 -11.52 5.96 -3.01
CA GLY A 73 -11.56 6.63 -4.32
C GLY A 73 -11.59 8.15 -4.23
N ARG A 74 -11.11 8.81 -5.27
CA ARG A 74 -11.19 10.27 -5.44
C ARG A 74 -12.61 10.80 -5.50
N ASP A 75 -13.57 10.00 -5.96
CA ASP A 75 -14.98 10.38 -6.01
C ASP A 75 -15.57 10.60 -4.61
N PHE A 76 -15.02 9.91 -3.59
CA PHE A 76 -15.40 10.10 -2.19
C PHE A 76 -14.70 11.29 -1.55
N LYS A 77 -13.40 11.47 -1.83
CA LYS A 77 -12.57 12.54 -1.26
C LYS A 77 -11.66 13.14 -2.34
N HIS A 78 -11.96 14.34 -2.80
CA HIS A 78 -11.19 15.04 -3.84
C HIS A 78 -9.79 15.48 -3.37
N GLY A 79 -9.66 15.92 -2.12
CA GLY A 79 -8.39 16.35 -1.52
C GLY A 79 -7.52 15.17 -1.08
N ASP A 80 -6.20 15.33 -1.15
CA ASP A 80 -5.25 14.31 -0.70
C ASP A 80 -5.39 14.03 0.80
N THR A 81 -5.26 12.75 1.16
CA THR A 81 -5.13 12.36 2.56
C THR A 81 -3.71 12.61 3.02
N VAL A 82 -3.59 13.22 4.19
CA VAL A 82 -2.33 13.41 4.88
C VAL A 82 -2.38 12.62 6.18
N VAL A 83 -1.45 11.67 6.35
CA VAL A 83 -1.38 10.80 7.52
C VAL A 83 -0.34 11.33 8.50
N PRO A 84 -0.76 11.83 9.68
CA PRO A 84 0.18 12.28 10.70
C PRO A 84 0.82 11.09 11.43
N VAL A 85 2.14 11.14 11.60
CA VAL A 85 2.93 10.19 12.40
C VAL A 85 3.92 11.00 13.26
N GLY A 86 3.59 11.19 14.54
CA GLY A 86 4.32 12.15 15.36
C GLY A 86 4.27 13.56 14.73
N ARG A 87 5.44 14.15 14.49
CA ARG A 87 5.56 15.47 13.82
C ARG A 87 5.55 15.39 12.29
N PHE A 88 5.68 14.21 11.70
CA PHE A 88 5.77 14.00 10.26
C PHE A 88 4.39 13.79 9.63
N LYS A 89 4.28 14.11 8.33
CA LYS A 89 3.03 14.06 7.56
C LYS A 89 3.24 13.30 6.26
N ILE A 90 2.84 12.03 6.20
CA ILE A 90 2.90 11.23 4.97
C ILE A 90 1.78 11.68 4.04
N GLY A 91 2.10 12.00 2.78
CA GLY A 91 1.14 12.57 1.83
C GLY A 91 1.10 14.11 1.85
N GLY A 92 1.91 14.74 2.71
CA GLY A 92 2.13 16.19 2.70
C GLY A 92 3.08 16.63 1.56
N PRO A 93 3.47 17.91 1.56
CA PRO A 93 4.37 18.45 0.52
C PRO A 93 5.79 17.87 0.61
N GLU A 94 6.21 17.40 1.78
CA GLU A 94 7.55 16.91 2.03
C GLU A 94 7.65 15.40 1.76
N LEU A 95 8.86 14.96 1.40
CA LEU A 95 9.21 13.56 1.23
C LEU A 95 9.50 12.91 2.58
N ILE A 96 8.99 11.69 2.78
CA ILE A 96 9.21 10.89 3.99
C ILE A 96 10.06 9.68 3.65
N VAL A 97 11.15 9.46 4.37
CA VAL A 97 11.99 8.27 4.22
C VAL A 97 11.94 7.43 5.50
N ILE A 98 11.49 6.21 5.35
CA ILE A 98 11.41 5.19 6.39
C ILE A 98 12.59 4.24 6.20
N ALA A 99 13.55 4.20 7.13
CA ALA A 99 14.75 3.41 6.96
C ALA A 99 15.09 2.56 8.20
N GLY A 100 15.79 1.45 8.00
CA GLY A 100 16.23 0.57 9.08
C GLY A 100 16.39 -0.88 8.62
N PRO A 101 16.73 -1.82 9.53
CA PRO A 101 17.03 -3.19 9.16
C PRO A 101 15.77 -3.96 8.74
N CYS A 102 15.93 -5.04 7.95
CA CYS A 102 14.86 -5.97 7.65
C CYS A 102 14.29 -6.57 8.94
N ALA A 103 15.16 -7.08 9.80
CA ALA A 103 14.83 -7.68 11.07
C ALA A 103 15.59 -7.01 12.22
N VAL A 104 14.96 -6.97 13.40
CA VAL A 104 15.64 -6.66 14.66
C VAL A 104 16.37 -7.95 15.10
N GLU A 105 17.70 -7.91 15.17
CA GLU A 105 18.53 -9.07 15.44
C GLU A 105 19.19 -9.00 16.82
N THR A 106 19.81 -7.86 17.13
CA THR A 106 20.42 -7.57 18.43
C THR A 106 20.18 -6.11 18.82
N GLU A 107 20.37 -5.81 20.11
CA GLU A 107 20.29 -4.43 20.59
C GLU A 107 21.35 -3.54 19.92
N GLU A 108 22.58 -4.03 19.86
CA GLU A 108 23.71 -3.30 19.31
C GLU A 108 23.50 -2.98 17.82
N GLN A 109 23.07 -3.97 17.01
CA GLN A 109 22.72 -3.77 15.60
C GLN A 109 21.62 -2.70 15.47
N MET A 110 20.55 -2.83 16.25
CA MET A 110 19.39 -1.94 16.13
C MET A 110 19.76 -0.49 16.44
N LEU A 111 20.51 -0.26 17.53
CA LEU A 111 20.92 1.09 17.93
C LEU A 111 21.91 1.72 16.93
N ARG A 112 22.92 0.95 16.46
CA ARG A 112 23.85 1.46 15.44
C ARG A 112 23.12 1.90 14.17
N ILE A 113 22.21 1.07 13.69
CA ILE A 113 21.45 1.40 12.47
C ILE A 113 20.51 2.58 12.73
N ALA A 114 19.80 2.62 13.86
CA ALA A 114 18.89 3.72 14.18
C ALA A 114 19.61 5.08 14.22
N HIS A 115 20.78 5.15 14.85
CA HIS A 115 21.60 6.38 14.87
C HIS A 115 22.11 6.74 13.47
N ALA A 116 22.55 5.74 12.69
CA ALA A 116 23.07 5.98 11.34
C ALA A 116 21.97 6.53 10.40
N VAL A 117 20.77 5.93 10.40
CA VAL A 117 19.67 6.39 9.54
C VAL A 117 19.12 7.74 9.99
N LYS A 118 19.07 8.01 11.32
CA LYS A 118 18.73 9.35 11.81
C LYS A 118 19.74 10.39 11.35
N LYS A 119 21.03 10.14 11.53
CA LYS A 119 22.11 11.04 11.10
C LYS A 119 22.04 11.34 9.60
N ALA A 120 21.65 10.35 8.80
CA ALA A 120 21.47 10.50 7.35
C ALA A 120 20.17 11.24 6.96
N GLY A 121 19.28 11.55 7.92
CA GLY A 121 18.07 12.33 7.69
C GLY A 121 16.80 11.49 7.43
N ALA A 122 16.75 10.23 7.84
CA ALA A 122 15.50 9.45 7.82
C ALA A 122 14.49 10.01 8.83
N GLN A 123 13.20 9.98 8.49
CA GLN A 123 12.11 10.48 9.33
C GLN A 123 11.52 9.41 10.24
N MET A 124 11.60 8.14 9.87
CA MET A 124 11.04 7.04 10.64
C MET A 124 11.98 5.82 10.61
N LEU A 125 11.92 5.04 11.69
CA LEU A 125 12.69 3.81 11.84
C LEU A 125 11.82 2.61 11.53
N ARG A 126 12.27 1.74 10.61
CA ARG A 126 11.66 0.43 10.40
C ARG A 126 12.49 -0.68 11.02
N GLY A 127 11.83 -1.75 11.41
CA GLY A 127 12.48 -3.00 11.82
C GLY A 127 11.41 -4.07 12.06
N GLY A 128 11.63 -5.28 11.54
CA GLY A 128 10.72 -6.40 11.78
C GLY A 128 11.05 -7.10 13.13
N ALA A 129 10.14 -7.00 14.08
CA ALA A 129 10.22 -7.77 15.33
C ALA A 129 9.71 -9.20 15.14
N PHE A 130 8.71 -9.39 14.31
CA PHE A 130 8.17 -10.66 13.84
C PHE A 130 8.45 -10.80 12.34
N LYS A 131 8.73 -12.02 11.87
CA LYS A 131 9.09 -12.25 10.45
C LYS A 131 8.21 -13.32 9.80
N PRO A 132 7.48 -12.98 8.73
CA PRO A 132 6.73 -13.97 7.94
C PRO A 132 7.72 -14.74 7.05
N ARG A 133 8.04 -15.97 7.41
CA ARG A 133 9.03 -16.78 6.66
C ARG A 133 8.37 -17.93 5.91
N THR A 134 8.85 -18.16 4.68
CA THR A 134 8.43 -19.32 3.89
C THR A 134 8.96 -20.62 4.49
N SER A 135 10.18 -20.60 5.04
CA SER A 135 10.76 -21.74 5.74
C SER A 135 10.57 -21.62 7.25
N PRO A 136 10.08 -22.68 7.93
CA PRO A 136 9.97 -22.67 9.39
C PRO A 136 11.32 -22.68 10.10
N TYR A 137 12.40 -23.01 9.40
CA TYR A 137 13.76 -23.05 9.95
C TYR A 137 14.48 -21.68 9.82
N ALA A 138 13.93 -20.74 9.08
CA ALA A 138 14.49 -19.40 8.97
C ALA A 138 14.24 -18.59 10.26
N PHE A 139 15.04 -17.54 10.47
CA PHE A 139 14.89 -16.64 11.62
C PHE A 139 13.48 -16.02 11.66
N GLN A 140 12.73 -16.28 12.73
CA GLN A 140 11.32 -15.87 12.89
C GLN A 140 11.15 -14.48 13.51
N GLY A 141 12.25 -13.79 13.84
CA GLY A 141 12.24 -12.54 14.60
C GLY A 141 12.37 -12.77 16.10
N LEU A 142 12.60 -11.69 16.84
CA LEU A 142 12.75 -11.69 18.30
C LEU A 142 11.42 -11.53 19.06
N GLY A 143 10.30 -11.37 18.33
CA GLY A 143 9.00 -11.17 18.94
C GLY A 143 8.95 -9.92 19.84
N LYS A 144 8.38 -10.07 21.04
CA LYS A 144 8.23 -8.99 22.01
C LYS A 144 9.57 -8.35 22.42
N LYS A 145 10.64 -9.14 22.50
CA LYS A 145 11.98 -8.59 22.74
C LYS A 145 12.41 -7.64 21.61
N GLY A 146 12.11 -7.98 20.36
CA GLY A 146 12.38 -7.10 19.22
C GLY A 146 11.61 -5.78 19.29
N LEU A 147 10.35 -5.81 19.76
CA LEU A 147 9.55 -4.59 19.99
C LEU A 147 10.18 -3.72 21.08
N GLN A 148 10.67 -4.30 22.16
CA GLN A 148 11.37 -3.57 23.23
C GLN A 148 12.65 -2.91 22.72
N LEU A 149 13.42 -3.59 21.85
CA LEU A 149 14.61 -3.02 21.23
C LEU A 149 14.29 -1.85 20.28
N LEU A 150 13.19 -1.95 19.52
CA LEU A 150 12.68 -0.82 18.72
C LEU A 150 12.29 0.36 19.61
N ALA A 151 11.59 0.11 20.71
CA ALA A 151 11.22 1.16 21.66
C ALA A 151 12.45 1.85 22.27
N LYS A 152 13.50 1.09 22.59
CA LYS A 152 14.77 1.65 23.05
C LYS A 152 15.40 2.55 21.99
N ALA A 153 15.47 2.07 20.73
CA ALA A 153 15.98 2.86 19.62
C ALA A 153 15.17 4.14 19.38
N LYS A 154 13.83 4.08 19.48
CA LYS A 154 12.96 5.26 19.45
C LYS A 154 13.28 6.26 20.57
N LYS A 155 13.48 5.78 21.80
CA LYS A 155 13.81 6.64 22.94
C LYS A 155 15.13 7.39 22.72
N GLU A 156 16.14 6.75 22.13
CA GLU A 156 17.44 7.34 21.87
C GLU A 156 17.46 8.28 20.66
N THR A 157 16.69 7.94 19.61
CA THR A 157 16.73 8.67 18.34
C THR A 157 15.57 9.62 18.12
N GLY A 158 14.45 9.42 18.79
CA GLY A 158 13.21 10.16 18.54
C GLY A 158 12.46 9.74 17.26
N LEU A 159 12.97 8.75 16.51
CA LEU A 159 12.34 8.28 15.27
C LEU A 159 11.08 7.46 15.57
N PRO A 160 9.91 7.78 14.98
CA PRO A 160 8.72 6.95 15.04
C PRO A 160 8.98 5.55 14.47
N ILE A 161 8.35 4.53 15.06
CA ILE A 161 8.55 3.11 14.70
C ILE A 161 7.51 2.67 13.67
N VAL A 162 8.00 2.02 12.60
CA VAL A 162 7.21 1.27 11.62
C VAL A 162 7.57 -0.21 11.74
N THR A 163 6.63 -1.06 12.14
CA THR A 163 6.87 -2.52 12.24
C THR A 163 5.66 -3.33 11.80
N GLU A 164 5.91 -4.57 11.37
CA GLU A 164 4.91 -5.43 10.74
C GLU A 164 4.07 -6.18 11.78
N VAL A 165 2.75 -6.21 11.55
CA VAL A 165 1.79 -7.07 12.23
C VAL A 165 1.57 -8.30 11.36
N LEU A 166 1.82 -9.50 11.90
CA LEU A 166 1.65 -10.74 11.16
C LEU A 166 0.23 -11.31 11.25
N ASP A 167 -0.35 -11.25 12.42
CA ASP A 167 -1.66 -11.82 12.70
C ASP A 167 -2.37 -11.10 13.87
N GLN A 168 -3.59 -11.50 14.14
CA GLN A 168 -4.41 -10.93 15.22
C GLN A 168 -3.83 -11.17 16.61
N ARG A 169 -3.11 -12.27 16.82
CA ARG A 169 -2.50 -12.61 18.13
C ARG A 169 -1.36 -11.67 18.50
N THR A 170 -0.63 -11.19 17.50
CA THR A 170 0.49 -10.27 17.70
C THR A 170 0.07 -8.80 17.62
N LEU A 171 -1.17 -8.52 17.19
CA LEU A 171 -1.68 -7.16 16.93
C LEU A 171 -1.58 -6.25 18.16
N GLY A 172 -2.03 -6.72 19.34
CA GLY A 172 -2.00 -5.94 20.58
C GLY A 172 -0.57 -5.55 20.95
N ASP A 173 0.32 -6.55 21.04
CA ASP A 173 1.73 -6.31 21.36
C ASP A 173 2.40 -5.33 20.38
N VAL A 174 2.15 -5.47 19.07
CA VAL A 174 2.73 -4.57 18.07
C VAL A 174 2.13 -3.17 18.18
N ALA A 175 0.82 -3.06 18.41
CA ALA A 175 0.14 -1.79 18.52
C ALA A 175 0.61 -0.95 19.71
N ASP A 176 1.04 -1.58 20.80
CA ASP A 176 1.57 -0.87 21.98
C ASP A 176 2.91 -0.16 21.71
N PHE A 177 3.72 -0.69 20.81
CA PHE A 177 5.06 -0.19 20.53
C PHE A 177 5.18 0.63 19.24
N ALA A 178 4.39 0.29 18.21
CA ALA A 178 4.50 0.90 16.88
C ALA A 178 3.74 2.22 16.77
N ASP A 179 4.31 3.18 16.04
CA ASP A 179 3.63 4.41 15.61
C ASP A 179 2.87 4.18 14.29
N VAL A 180 3.38 3.28 13.45
CA VAL A 180 2.76 2.83 12.20
C VAL A 180 2.72 1.32 12.18
N LEU A 181 1.54 0.77 11.92
CA LEU A 181 1.31 -0.66 11.77
C LEU A 181 1.50 -1.04 10.30
N GLN A 182 2.50 -1.88 10.00
CA GLN A 182 2.70 -2.36 8.63
C GLN A 182 1.89 -3.62 8.39
N VAL A 183 1.12 -3.64 7.30
CA VAL A 183 0.54 -4.84 6.71
C VAL A 183 1.46 -5.31 5.59
N GLY A 184 2.09 -6.45 5.75
CA GLY A 184 2.97 -7.05 4.75
C GLY A 184 2.23 -7.49 3.50
N ALA A 185 2.93 -7.59 2.37
CA ALA A 185 2.35 -7.97 1.08
C ALA A 185 1.60 -9.31 1.10
N ARG A 186 2.06 -10.27 1.92
CA ARG A 186 1.38 -11.58 2.09
C ARG A 186 0.05 -11.48 2.84
N ASN A 187 -0.13 -10.41 3.61
CA ASN A 187 -1.33 -10.14 4.43
C ASN A 187 -2.26 -9.08 3.82
N MET A 188 -1.98 -8.60 2.60
CA MET A 188 -2.81 -7.58 1.96
C MET A 188 -4.30 -7.98 1.90
N GLN A 189 -4.57 -9.26 1.68
CA GLN A 189 -5.93 -9.81 1.58
C GLN A 189 -6.37 -10.56 2.85
N ASN A 190 -5.67 -10.41 3.95
CA ASN A 190 -6.12 -10.91 5.24
C ASN A 190 -7.19 -9.96 5.83
N PHE A 191 -8.39 -10.04 5.27
CA PHE A 191 -9.50 -9.11 5.58
C PHE A 191 -9.90 -9.13 7.06
N ALA A 192 -9.73 -10.26 7.76
CA ALA A 192 -9.96 -10.33 9.19
C ALA A 192 -8.97 -9.44 9.96
N LEU A 193 -7.68 -9.51 9.62
CA LEU A 193 -6.64 -8.65 10.19
C LEU A 193 -6.88 -7.16 9.81
N LEU A 194 -7.26 -6.88 8.56
CA LEU A 194 -7.52 -5.51 8.12
C LEU A 194 -8.65 -4.85 8.89
N LYS A 195 -9.74 -5.58 9.19
CA LYS A 195 -10.85 -5.07 10.00
C LYS A 195 -10.40 -4.68 11.41
N GLU A 196 -9.65 -5.54 12.09
CA GLU A 196 -9.14 -5.25 13.44
C GLU A 196 -8.17 -4.05 13.42
N LEU A 197 -7.27 -3.98 12.44
CA LEU A 197 -6.37 -2.83 12.25
C LEU A 197 -7.16 -1.53 11.98
N GLY A 198 -8.26 -1.62 11.25
CA GLY A 198 -9.15 -0.49 10.99
C GLY A 198 -9.76 0.09 12.26
N GLN A 199 -10.07 -0.73 13.24
CA GLN A 199 -10.67 -0.30 14.52
C GLN A 199 -9.68 0.42 15.45
N LEU A 200 -8.37 0.16 15.31
CA LEU A 200 -7.35 0.73 16.19
C LEU A 200 -7.09 2.24 15.98
N ARG A 201 -7.52 2.84 14.87
CA ARG A 201 -7.31 4.26 14.53
C ARG A 201 -5.84 4.70 14.52
N LYS A 202 -4.90 3.77 14.46
CA LYS A 202 -3.46 4.05 14.29
C LYS A 202 -3.11 4.15 12.80
N PRO A 203 -2.04 4.87 12.43
CA PRO A 203 -1.51 4.87 11.07
C PRO A 203 -1.21 3.44 10.58
N VAL A 204 -1.70 3.10 9.39
CA VAL A 204 -1.48 1.79 8.75
C VAL A 204 -0.80 1.98 7.40
N MET A 205 0.32 1.30 7.21
CA MET A 205 0.98 1.14 5.92
C MET A 205 0.55 -0.18 5.29
N LEU A 206 -0.16 -0.11 4.17
CA LEU A 206 -0.63 -1.28 3.43
C LEU A 206 0.27 -1.56 2.22
N LYS A 207 1.08 -2.61 2.30
CA LYS A 207 1.93 -3.06 1.19
C LYS A 207 1.11 -3.79 0.13
N ARG A 208 1.40 -3.50 -1.15
CA ARG A 208 0.78 -4.19 -2.29
C ARG A 208 1.14 -5.68 -2.29
N GLY A 209 0.16 -6.53 -2.54
CA GLY A 209 0.33 -7.97 -2.71
C GLY A 209 1.16 -8.31 -3.95
N LEU A 210 1.84 -9.46 -3.92
CA LEU A 210 2.82 -9.86 -4.95
C LEU A 210 2.22 -10.04 -6.36
N SER A 211 0.92 -10.27 -6.47
CA SER A 211 0.20 -10.45 -7.73
C SER A 211 -1.09 -9.61 -7.75
N ALA A 212 -1.17 -8.59 -6.89
CA ALA A 212 -2.36 -7.78 -6.73
C ALA A 212 -2.48 -6.72 -7.83
N THR A 213 -3.65 -6.63 -8.43
CA THR A 213 -4.05 -5.49 -9.25
C THR A 213 -4.19 -4.23 -8.38
N LEU A 214 -4.27 -3.07 -9.02
CA LEU A 214 -4.51 -1.81 -8.31
C LEU A 214 -5.89 -1.80 -7.64
N ASP A 215 -6.92 -2.33 -8.29
CA ASP A 215 -8.27 -2.41 -7.73
C ASP A 215 -8.32 -3.31 -6.49
N GLU A 216 -7.66 -4.48 -6.51
CA GLU A 216 -7.57 -5.36 -5.33
C GLU A 216 -6.84 -4.70 -4.17
N TRP A 217 -5.81 -3.89 -4.45
CA TRP A 217 -5.08 -3.16 -3.42
C TRP A 217 -5.94 -2.05 -2.81
N LEU A 218 -6.66 -1.27 -3.63
CA LEU A 218 -7.58 -0.25 -3.14
C LEU A 218 -8.80 -0.85 -2.42
N MET A 219 -9.29 -2.03 -2.86
CA MET A 219 -10.31 -2.77 -2.11
C MET A 219 -9.80 -3.24 -0.74
N SER A 220 -8.54 -3.60 -0.63
CA SER A 220 -7.95 -3.92 0.68
C SER A 220 -7.84 -2.69 1.59
N ALA A 221 -7.52 -1.52 1.02
CA ALA A 221 -7.57 -0.25 1.76
C ALA A 221 -9.00 0.12 2.18
N GLU A 222 -10.00 -0.20 1.34
CA GLU A 222 -11.44 -0.01 1.67
C GLU A 222 -11.85 -0.72 2.95
N TYR A 223 -11.34 -1.92 3.23
CA TYR A 223 -11.60 -2.63 4.49
C TYR A 223 -11.14 -1.83 5.72
N LEU A 224 -9.96 -1.24 5.66
CA LEU A 224 -9.44 -0.39 6.75
C LEU A 224 -10.29 0.87 6.92
N LEU A 225 -10.65 1.52 5.81
CA LEU A 225 -11.47 2.73 5.79
C LEU A 225 -12.90 2.47 6.29
N SER A 226 -13.51 1.33 5.93
CA SER A 226 -14.88 0.98 6.33
C SER A 226 -15.03 0.74 7.82
N GLU A 227 -13.96 0.35 8.52
CA GLU A 227 -13.92 0.28 9.98
C GLU A 227 -13.63 1.66 10.63
N GLY A 228 -13.47 2.70 9.78
CA GLY A 228 -13.34 4.10 10.17
C GLY A 228 -11.91 4.56 10.45
N ASN A 229 -10.88 3.83 10.02
CA ASN A 229 -9.50 4.32 10.05
C ASN A 229 -9.17 5.08 8.76
N ASP A 230 -8.98 6.37 8.86
CA ASP A 230 -8.60 7.27 7.75
C ASP A 230 -7.08 7.53 7.65
N LYS A 231 -6.29 6.94 8.55
CA LYS A 231 -4.84 7.10 8.63
C LYS A 231 -4.11 6.00 7.88
N ILE A 232 -4.39 5.88 6.57
CA ILE A 232 -3.86 4.81 5.72
C ILE A 232 -2.97 5.41 4.65
N PHE A 233 -1.85 4.76 4.38
CA PHE A 233 -1.02 5.00 3.22
C PHE A 233 -0.55 3.71 2.58
N LEU A 234 -0.32 3.77 1.28
CA LEU A 234 0.01 2.64 0.44
C LEU A 234 1.52 2.50 0.27
N CYS A 235 2.02 1.28 0.09
CA CYS A 235 3.42 1.02 -0.18
C CYS A 235 3.58 0.05 -1.36
N GLU A 236 4.02 0.57 -2.52
CA GLU A 236 4.43 -0.25 -3.65
C GLU A 236 5.75 -0.95 -3.32
N ARG A 237 5.87 -2.25 -3.62
CA ARG A 237 7.04 -3.08 -3.28
C ARG A 237 7.41 -4.10 -4.35
N GLY A 238 6.89 -3.91 -5.53
CA GLY A 238 7.07 -4.81 -6.66
C GLY A 238 6.06 -5.96 -6.72
N VAL A 239 5.73 -6.35 -7.92
CA VAL A 239 4.85 -7.45 -8.25
C VAL A 239 5.62 -8.56 -8.97
N ARG A 240 5.15 -9.80 -8.87
CA ARG A 240 5.70 -10.92 -9.62
C ARG A 240 5.28 -10.80 -11.08
N THR A 241 6.27 -10.90 -11.94
CA THR A 241 6.08 -10.96 -13.40
C THR A 241 6.92 -12.09 -13.95
N PHE A 242 6.99 -12.19 -15.26
CA PHE A 242 7.89 -13.12 -15.95
C PHE A 242 9.37 -12.68 -15.91
N SER A 243 9.69 -11.47 -15.44
CA SER A 243 11.06 -10.98 -15.32
C SER A 243 11.80 -11.70 -14.18
N ASP A 244 12.99 -12.23 -14.46
CA ASP A 244 13.80 -13.06 -13.57
C ASP A 244 15.05 -12.35 -13.02
N HIS A 245 15.41 -11.18 -13.57
CA HIS A 245 16.59 -10.41 -13.19
C HIS A 245 16.44 -9.65 -11.87
N ALA A 246 15.24 -9.56 -11.30
CA ALA A 246 14.93 -8.94 -10.03
C ALA A 246 14.02 -9.83 -9.21
N ARG A 247 13.99 -9.64 -7.89
CA ARG A 247 13.09 -10.39 -7.00
C ARG A 247 11.62 -10.17 -7.35
N ASN A 248 11.26 -8.91 -7.66
CA ASN A 248 9.96 -8.50 -8.16
C ASN A 248 10.15 -7.30 -9.10
N THR A 249 9.23 -7.12 -10.05
CA THR A 249 9.20 -5.93 -10.90
C THR A 249 8.61 -4.76 -10.14
N LEU A 250 9.39 -3.70 -9.94
CA LEU A 250 8.90 -2.47 -9.33
C LEU A 250 8.01 -1.72 -10.32
N ASP A 251 6.74 -1.58 -9.99
CA ASP A 251 5.75 -0.89 -10.81
C ASP A 251 5.69 0.59 -10.43
N LEU A 252 6.51 1.41 -11.09
CA LEU A 252 6.49 2.86 -10.84
C LEU A 252 5.31 3.56 -11.51
N ASN A 253 4.69 2.97 -12.53
CA ASN A 253 3.47 3.51 -13.12
C ASN A 253 2.30 3.53 -12.14
N VAL A 254 2.31 2.66 -11.13
CA VAL A 254 1.25 2.66 -10.11
C VAL A 254 1.25 3.92 -9.26
N VAL A 255 2.37 4.65 -9.17
CA VAL A 255 2.47 5.88 -8.37
C VAL A 255 1.53 6.97 -8.92
N PRO A 256 1.64 7.42 -10.17
CA PRO A 256 0.68 8.37 -10.74
C PRO A 256 -0.74 7.80 -10.82
N ALA A 257 -0.90 6.49 -11.12
CA ALA A 257 -2.21 5.86 -11.17
C ALA A 257 -2.96 5.90 -9.81
N VAL A 258 -2.27 5.62 -8.70
CA VAL A 258 -2.85 5.76 -7.35
C VAL A 258 -3.25 7.21 -7.09
N LYS A 259 -2.43 8.18 -7.45
CA LYS A 259 -2.72 9.62 -7.25
C LYS A 259 -3.91 10.10 -8.07
N GLU A 260 -4.13 9.52 -9.25
CA GLU A 260 -5.32 9.79 -10.07
C GLU A 260 -6.59 9.16 -9.47
N LEU A 261 -6.50 7.92 -9.02
CA LEU A 261 -7.65 7.09 -8.66
C LEU A 261 -8.05 7.19 -7.19
N SER A 262 -7.10 7.51 -6.31
CA SER A 262 -7.25 7.50 -4.86
C SER A 262 -6.70 8.77 -4.23
N HIS A 263 -7.24 9.13 -3.09
CA HIS A 263 -6.73 10.21 -2.24
C HIS A 263 -5.65 9.73 -1.25
N LEU A 264 -5.36 8.43 -1.19
CA LEU A 264 -4.43 7.85 -0.24
C LEU A 264 -2.97 8.12 -0.65
N PRO A 265 -2.08 8.46 0.30
CA PRO A 265 -0.67 8.63 0.01
C PRO A 265 -0.03 7.30 -0.41
N ILE A 266 0.98 7.38 -1.29
CA ILE A 266 1.76 6.22 -1.72
C ILE A 266 3.25 6.46 -1.50
N ILE A 267 3.92 5.49 -0.89
CA ILE A 267 5.38 5.38 -0.81
C ILE A 267 5.86 4.16 -1.59
N VAL A 268 7.16 4.06 -1.81
CA VAL A 268 7.77 2.97 -2.59
C VAL A 268 8.87 2.28 -1.80
N ASP A 269 8.90 0.96 -1.87
CA ASP A 269 9.90 0.07 -1.25
C ASP A 269 10.76 -0.61 -2.34
N PRO A 270 11.82 0.02 -2.81
CA PRO A 270 12.69 -0.54 -3.84
C PRO A 270 13.55 -1.69 -3.31
N SER A 271 13.83 -1.76 -2.01
CA SER A 271 14.61 -2.84 -1.40
C SER A 271 13.95 -4.20 -1.62
N HIS A 272 12.66 -4.32 -1.25
CA HIS A 272 11.91 -5.57 -1.42
C HIS A 272 11.49 -5.82 -2.89
N ALA A 273 11.42 -4.77 -3.72
CA ALA A 273 11.14 -4.94 -5.12
C ALA A 273 12.34 -5.54 -5.85
N THR A 274 13.49 -4.90 -5.79
CA THR A 274 14.66 -5.30 -6.57
C THR A 274 15.33 -6.55 -6.01
N GLY A 275 15.42 -6.69 -4.68
CA GLY A 275 16.15 -7.76 -4.01
C GLY A 275 17.67 -7.69 -4.18
N VAL A 276 18.18 -6.61 -4.78
CA VAL A 276 19.59 -6.42 -5.13
C VAL A 276 20.07 -5.04 -4.70
N ARG A 277 21.05 -4.95 -3.79
CA ARG A 277 21.58 -3.71 -3.19
C ARG A 277 21.89 -2.63 -4.24
N ALA A 278 22.64 -2.99 -5.28
CA ALA A 278 23.07 -2.04 -6.31
C ALA A 278 21.89 -1.37 -7.07
N ARG A 279 20.70 -1.95 -7.04
CA ARG A 279 19.53 -1.44 -7.73
C ARG A 279 18.62 -0.60 -6.83
N VAL A 280 18.83 -0.62 -5.52
CA VAL A 280 17.99 0.12 -4.57
C VAL A 280 18.08 1.63 -4.82
N ALA A 281 19.28 2.19 -4.89
CA ALA A 281 19.47 3.62 -5.09
C ALA A 281 18.92 4.14 -6.44
N PRO A 282 19.21 3.52 -7.60
CA PRO A 282 18.58 3.92 -8.88
C PRO A 282 17.06 3.90 -8.84
N MET A 283 16.46 2.85 -8.27
CA MET A 283 14.99 2.72 -8.21
C MET A 283 14.36 3.65 -7.17
N SER A 284 15.07 4.00 -6.11
CA SER A 284 14.65 5.04 -5.15
C SER A 284 14.56 6.41 -5.82
N ARG A 285 15.58 6.79 -6.59
CA ARG A 285 15.58 8.05 -7.35
C ARG A 285 14.43 8.11 -8.33
N ALA A 286 14.20 7.04 -9.09
CA ALA A 286 13.11 6.93 -10.03
C ALA A 286 11.73 7.02 -9.34
N ALA A 287 11.58 6.42 -8.15
CA ALA A 287 10.33 6.48 -7.38
C ALA A 287 10.01 7.91 -6.91
N VAL A 288 11.01 8.67 -6.46
CA VAL A 288 10.83 10.10 -6.11
C VAL A 288 10.44 10.89 -7.35
N ALA A 289 11.13 10.67 -8.49
CA ALA A 289 10.83 11.34 -9.76
C ALA A 289 9.42 11.00 -10.28
N ALA A 290 8.94 9.77 -10.05
CA ALA A 290 7.56 9.37 -10.37
C ALA A 290 6.51 10.02 -9.46
N GLY A 291 6.91 10.76 -8.43
CA GLY A 291 6.02 11.51 -7.55
C GLY A 291 5.56 10.76 -6.30
N ALA A 292 6.25 9.72 -5.85
CA ALA A 292 5.97 9.04 -4.58
C ALA A 292 6.04 10.03 -3.40
N HIS A 293 5.24 9.80 -2.36
CA HIS A 293 5.24 10.62 -1.15
C HIS A 293 6.40 10.27 -0.21
N GLY A 294 7.10 9.18 -0.49
CA GLY A 294 8.24 8.76 0.30
C GLY A 294 8.81 7.43 -0.13
N LEU A 295 9.78 6.97 0.63
CA LEU A 295 10.50 5.72 0.39
C LEU A 295 10.55 4.86 1.66
N MET A 296 10.63 3.54 1.47
CA MET A 296 11.00 2.59 2.52
C MET A 296 12.28 1.86 2.10
N ILE A 297 13.35 1.99 2.88
CA ILE A 297 14.69 1.49 2.54
C ILE A 297 15.21 0.54 3.62
N GLU A 298 15.72 -0.60 3.21
CA GLU A 298 16.46 -1.48 4.12
C GLU A 298 17.91 -1.03 4.25
N VAL A 299 18.33 -0.84 5.50
CA VAL A 299 19.70 -0.46 5.87
C VAL A 299 20.20 -1.44 6.93
N HIS A 300 21.41 -1.94 6.74
CA HIS A 300 22.06 -2.84 7.69
C HIS A 300 23.55 -2.47 7.81
N ASP A 301 24.09 -2.48 9.03
CA ASP A 301 25.49 -2.15 9.29
C ASP A 301 26.47 -3.22 8.78
N ARG A 302 26.02 -4.48 8.74
CA ARG A 302 26.75 -5.64 8.20
C ARG A 302 25.83 -6.51 7.35
N PRO A 303 25.47 -6.08 6.14
CA PRO A 303 24.48 -6.79 5.32
C PRO A 303 24.82 -8.26 5.04
N ASP A 304 26.10 -8.57 4.93
CA ASP A 304 26.58 -9.94 4.65
C ASP A 304 26.41 -10.89 5.85
N GLN A 305 26.15 -10.37 7.05
CA GLN A 305 25.88 -11.11 8.28
C GLN A 305 24.40 -11.04 8.69
N ALA A 306 23.57 -10.35 7.91
CA ALA A 306 22.15 -10.17 8.21
C ALA A 306 21.39 -11.49 8.23
N LEU A 307 20.58 -11.73 9.26
CA LEU A 307 19.72 -12.92 9.38
C LEU A 307 18.55 -12.90 8.39
N CYS A 308 18.28 -11.73 7.78
CA CYS A 308 17.18 -11.53 6.83
C CYS A 308 17.54 -10.48 5.79
N ASP A 309 17.32 -10.83 4.51
CA ASP A 309 17.33 -9.93 3.34
C ASP A 309 18.63 -9.09 3.16
N GLY A 310 19.79 -9.60 3.62
CA GLY A 310 21.08 -8.93 3.50
C GLY A 310 21.48 -8.47 2.08
N PRO A 311 21.25 -9.26 1.01
CA PRO A 311 21.61 -8.89 -0.34
C PRO A 311 20.95 -7.60 -0.87
N GLN A 312 19.83 -7.16 -0.30
CA GLN A 312 19.09 -5.96 -0.70
C GLN A 312 19.30 -4.77 0.25
N ALA A 313 19.88 -4.96 1.42
CA ALA A 313 20.10 -3.90 2.40
C ALA A 313 21.27 -3.01 2.00
N LEU A 314 21.10 -1.69 2.10
CA LEU A 314 22.17 -0.71 1.91
C LEU A 314 23.09 -0.68 3.12
N HIS A 315 24.38 -0.38 2.90
CA HIS A 315 25.24 0.08 3.98
C HIS A 315 24.84 1.49 4.43
N PRO A 316 25.12 1.90 5.68
CA PRO A 316 24.81 3.24 6.17
C PRO A 316 25.35 4.39 5.30
N ASP A 317 26.56 4.24 4.76
CA ASP A 317 27.18 5.25 3.90
C ASP A 317 26.50 5.35 2.54
N ASP A 318 26.10 4.22 1.94
CA ASP A 318 25.32 4.17 0.70
C ASP A 318 23.93 4.80 0.92
N PHE A 319 23.33 4.55 2.08
CA PHE A 319 22.05 5.19 2.45
C PHE A 319 22.23 6.72 2.61
N ALA A 320 23.29 7.19 3.26
CA ALA A 320 23.54 8.62 3.40
C ALA A 320 23.79 9.29 2.02
N ALA A 321 24.45 8.60 1.08
CA ALA A 321 24.59 9.07 -0.30
C ALA A 321 23.22 9.15 -0.99
N LEU A 322 22.40 8.10 -0.87
CA LEU A 322 21.02 8.08 -1.42
C LEU A 322 20.17 9.24 -0.88
N MET A 323 20.27 9.57 0.40
CA MET A 323 19.50 10.66 1.00
C MET A 323 19.83 12.02 0.38
N ARG A 324 21.09 12.26 -0.01
CA ARG A 324 21.48 13.47 -0.77
C ARG A 324 20.83 13.50 -2.17
N ASP A 325 20.82 12.36 -2.87
CA ASP A 325 20.17 12.25 -4.17
C ASP A 325 18.66 12.50 -4.07
N VAL A 326 18.01 11.91 -3.05
CA VAL A 326 16.57 12.08 -2.78
C VAL A 326 16.25 13.55 -2.50
N ALA A 327 17.08 14.24 -1.71
CA ALA A 327 16.90 15.66 -1.43
C ALA A 327 17.05 16.51 -2.72
N ALA A 328 18.04 16.24 -3.56
CA ALA A 328 18.26 16.96 -4.81
C ALA A 328 17.10 16.77 -5.81
N ILE A 329 16.65 15.53 -6.01
CA ILE A 329 15.50 15.23 -6.90
C ILE A 329 14.22 15.83 -6.31
N GLY A 330 14.01 15.72 -5.02
CA GLY A 330 12.86 16.34 -4.33
C GLY A 330 12.83 17.85 -4.55
N ALA A 331 13.97 18.53 -4.37
CA ALA A 331 14.07 19.97 -4.62
C ALA A 331 13.74 20.35 -6.07
N ALA A 332 14.19 19.56 -7.06
CA ALA A 332 13.84 19.76 -8.47
C ALA A 332 12.33 19.62 -8.75
N LEU A 333 11.60 18.89 -7.89
CA LEU A 333 10.15 18.72 -7.96
C LEU A 333 9.38 19.68 -7.03
N GLY A 334 10.06 20.66 -6.42
CA GLY A 334 9.46 21.56 -5.43
C GLY A 334 9.11 20.90 -4.10
N ARG A 335 9.75 19.76 -3.75
CA ARG A 335 9.49 18.96 -2.55
C ARG A 335 10.77 18.78 -1.74
N GLY A 336 10.79 19.27 -0.51
CA GLY A 336 11.89 19.01 0.42
C GLY A 336 11.78 17.64 1.12
N LEU A 337 12.86 17.23 1.78
CA LEU A 337 12.76 16.21 2.83
C LEU A 337 12.14 16.84 4.07
N ALA A 338 11.30 16.10 4.78
CA ALA A 338 10.79 16.54 6.06
C ALA A 338 11.94 16.68 7.08
N HIS A 339 12.03 17.82 7.73
CA HIS A 339 13.05 18.11 8.73
C HIS A 339 12.52 17.92 10.16
N GLU A 340 13.47 17.78 11.10
CA GLU A 340 13.16 17.68 12.54
C GLU A 340 12.50 18.92 13.11
#